data_6ac555759eb1d5fbcda3c13b9d06f3c1
#
_entry.id   6ac555759eb1d5fbcda3c13b9d06f3c1
#
_cell.length_a   1.000
_cell.length_b   1.000
_cell.length_c   1.000
_cell.angle_alpha   90.00
_cell.angle_beta   90.00
_cell.angle_gamma   90.00
#
_symmetry.space_group_name_H-M   'P 1'
#
loop_
_entity.id
_entity.type
_entity.pdbx_description
1 polymer ?
#
loop_
_entity_poly.entity_id
_entity_poly.type
_entity_poly.pdbx_seq_one_letter_code
_entity_poly.pdbx_strand_id
1 'polypeptide(L)'
;MRIRRVALKPRLCEAEGRPGLGRLGTRFHARGALVLADMSRAALVTGASSGLGEEFARLFAADGIDLVLVARRRERLETLASELRTARKVAVHVVSADLAVPEQVERVIREVQALQPEIEFLVNNAGLGNVGAFAGSELQTQLVMVDVNIRALVRLTHAFLPGMLARKKGRVLNIGSIAGLQPGPFGAVYYATKAFVNSFTEALSHELKGTGVTATVSLPGATATEFASVAGSGTTRLFRSGVMSSSEVARDAYRAMNRGTPFVVHGFMNRMLAFSVRLGPRSVIRSIAAGMNKPAG
;
A
#
# COMPACT_ATOMS: atom_id res chain seq x y z
N MET A 1 -19.65 30.19 17.81
CA MET A 1 -18.22 30.41 17.52
C MET A 1 -18.06 30.43 15.99
N ARG A 2 -17.92 31.62 15.39
CA ARG A 2 -17.91 31.81 13.92
C ARG A 2 -16.50 31.61 13.39
N ILE A 3 -16.31 30.64 12.51
CA ILE A 3 -15.04 30.39 11.81
C ILE A 3 -14.97 31.33 10.59
N ARG A 4 -13.99 32.24 10.59
CA ARG A 4 -13.71 33.16 9.46
C ARG A 4 -13.06 32.39 8.33
N ARG A 5 -13.65 32.46 7.13
CA ARG A 5 -13.02 32.02 5.87
C ARG A 5 -11.93 33.03 5.50
N VAL A 6 -10.69 32.53 5.36
CA VAL A 6 -9.59 33.30 4.76
C VAL A 6 -9.54 32.93 3.28
N ALA A 7 -9.85 33.89 2.42
CA ALA A 7 -9.73 33.78 0.97
C ALA A 7 -8.30 34.22 0.56
N LEU A 8 -7.53 33.32 0.00
CA LEU A 8 -6.25 33.63 -0.67
C LEU A 8 -6.52 33.91 -2.13
N LYS A 9 -6.23 35.16 -2.57
CA LYS A 9 -6.22 35.57 -3.98
C LYS A 9 -4.88 35.15 -4.64
N PRO A 10 -4.89 34.61 -5.86
CA PRO A 10 -3.65 34.40 -6.62
C PRO A 10 -3.15 35.72 -7.22
N ARG A 11 -1.85 35.99 -7.09
CA ARG A 11 -1.16 37.07 -7.82
C ARG A 11 -0.78 36.55 -9.20
N LEU A 12 -1.27 37.21 -10.24
CA LEU A 12 -0.79 37.14 -11.61
C LEU A 12 0.55 37.91 -11.72
N CYS A 13 1.61 37.23 -12.17
CA CYS A 13 2.79 37.88 -12.68
C CYS A 13 2.75 37.79 -14.22
N GLU A 14 2.55 38.93 -14.84
CA GLU A 14 2.81 39.14 -16.27
C GLU A 14 4.33 39.24 -16.50
N ALA A 15 4.85 38.53 -17.50
CA ALA A 15 6.19 38.74 -18.03
C ALA A 15 6.13 38.80 -19.53
N GLU A 16 6.54 39.99 -20.03
CA GLU A 16 6.62 40.40 -21.44
C GLU A 16 7.66 39.60 -22.22
N GLY A 17 7.39 39.44 -23.51
CA GLY A 17 8.21 38.70 -24.44
C GLY A 17 9.40 39.48 -25.00
N ARG A 18 10.33 38.77 -25.62
CA ARG A 18 11.12 39.16 -26.82
C ARG A 18 11.69 37.92 -27.53
N PRO A 19 11.88 38.02 -28.88
CA PRO A 19 12.12 36.87 -29.73
C PRO A 19 13.58 36.74 -30.20
N GLY A 20 13.92 35.54 -30.67
CA GLY A 20 14.92 35.35 -31.75
C GLY A 20 16.26 34.78 -31.33
N LEU A 21 16.59 33.63 -31.85
CA LEU A 21 17.78 33.31 -32.66
C LEU A 21 18.22 31.85 -32.55
N GLY A 22 18.35 31.23 -33.72
CA GLY A 22 19.50 30.36 -33.99
C GLY A 22 19.32 28.85 -33.76
N ARG A 23 18.88 28.16 -34.84
CA ARG A 23 19.15 26.73 -35.02
C ARG A 23 20.65 26.49 -35.08
N LEU A 24 21.19 25.68 -34.18
CA LEU A 24 22.44 24.96 -34.38
C LEU A 24 22.24 23.52 -33.88
N GLY A 25 22.18 22.62 -34.84
CA GLY A 25 22.09 21.19 -34.59
C GLY A 25 23.42 20.65 -34.06
N THR A 26 23.38 20.05 -32.89
CA THR A 26 24.41 19.12 -32.47
C THR A 26 23.71 17.84 -32.05
N ARG A 27 23.82 16.85 -32.95
CA ARG A 27 23.45 15.45 -32.61
C ARG A 27 24.41 14.92 -31.55
N PHE A 28 24.00 14.95 -30.27
CA PHE A 28 24.63 14.14 -29.25
C PHE A 28 23.96 12.77 -29.22
N HIS A 29 24.69 11.77 -29.67
CA HIS A 29 24.35 10.36 -29.42
C HIS A 29 24.57 10.05 -27.95
N ALA A 30 23.54 10.24 -27.14
CA ALA A 30 23.49 9.69 -25.77
C ALA A 30 22.97 8.26 -25.83
N ARG A 31 23.90 7.30 -25.87
CA ARG A 31 23.60 5.89 -25.51
C ARG A 31 23.17 5.87 -24.04
N GLY A 32 21.92 5.49 -23.78
CA GLY A 32 21.44 5.23 -22.41
C GLY A 32 20.22 6.02 -21.94
N ALA A 33 19.53 6.77 -22.78
CA ALA A 33 18.21 7.28 -22.42
C ALA A 33 17.23 6.09 -22.46
N LEU A 34 16.90 5.54 -21.28
CA LEU A 34 15.70 4.73 -21.10
C LEU A 34 14.55 5.60 -21.65
N VAL A 35 13.93 5.17 -22.76
CA VAL A 35 12.71 5.80 -23.26
C VAL A 35 11.71 5.66 -22.15
N LEU A 36 11.45 6.76 -21.40
CA LEU A 36 10.36 6.83 -20.45
C LEU A 36 9.10 6.69 -21.31
N ALA A 37 8.55 5.48 -21.37
CA ALA A 37 7.26 5.27 -21.99
C ALA A 37 6.28 6.21 -21.29
N ASP A 38 5.50 6.96 -22.06
CA ASP A 38 4.45 7.82 -21.56
C ASP A 38 3.44 6.95 -20.78
N MET A 39 3.51 6.98 -19.45
CA MET A 39 2.67 6.19 -18.57
C MET A 39 1.32 6.87 -18.44
N SER A 40 0.34 6.44 -19.25
CA SER A 40 -0.96 7.09 -19.29
C SER A 40 -1.85 6.74 -18.10
N ARG A 41 -1.83 5.49 -17.63
CA ARG A 41 -2.69 4.95 -16.56
C ARG A 41 -1.90 3.96 -15.74
N ALA A 42 -1.65 4.26 -14.48
CA ALA A 42 -0.71 3.48 -13.69
C ALA A 42 -1.24 3.05 -12.32
N ALA A 43 -0.67 1.94 -11.83
CA ALA A 43 -0.81 1.45 -10.46
C ALA A 43 0.51 1.63 -9.70
N LEU A 44 0.45 2.32 -8.56
CA LEU A 44 1.54 2.40 -7.59
C LEU A 44 1.37 1.29 -6.57
N VAL A 45 2.29 0.33 -6.53
CA VAL A 45 2.24 -0.81 -5.63
C VAL A 45 3.43 -0.79 -4.68
N THR A 46 3.17 -0.68 -3.38
CA THR A 46 4.20 -0.76 -2.35
C THR A 46 4.40 -2.19 -1.84
N GLY A 47 5.63 -2.54 -1.41
CA GLY A 47 5.95 -3.91 -1.02
C GLY A 47 5.91 -4.91 -2.18
N ALA A 48 6.19 -4.44 -3.41
CA ALA A 48 6.02 -5.22 -4.63
C ALA A 48 7.07 -6.33 -4.85
N SER A 49 8.08 -6.45 -3.99
CA SER A 49 9.18 -7.40 -4.18
C SER A 49 8.87 -8.83 -3.74
N SER A 50 7.69 -9.13 -3.22
CA SER A 50 7.25 -10.49 -2.82
C SER A 50 5.77 -10.54 -2.43
N GLY A 51 5.22 -11.74 -2.36
CA GLY A 51 3.90 -12.05 -1.78
C GLY A 51 2.75 -11.30 -2.46
N LEU A 52 1.87 -10.68 -1.66
CA LEU A 52 0.69 -9.99 -2.18
C LEU A 52 1.05 -8.85 -3.14
N GLY A 53 2.13 -8.10 -2.87
CA GLY A 53 2.55 -6.98 -3.71
C GLY A 53 2.98 -7.42 -5.11
N GLU A 54 3.69 -8.52 -5.22
CA GLU A 54 4.06 -9.15 -6.49
C GLU A 54 2.82 -9.65 -7.24
N GLU A 55 1.89 -10.31 -6.55
CA GLU A 55 0.63 -10.77 -7.14
C GLU A 55 -0.22 -9.60 -7.67
N PHE A 56 -0.30 -8.48 -6.93
CA PHE A 56 -0.97 -7.28 -7.42
C PHE A 56 -0.31 -6.74 -8.68
N ALA A 57 1.03 -6.66 -8.72
CA ALA A 57 1.74 -6.20 -9.91
C ALA A 57 1.41 -7.06 -11.14
N ARG A 58 1.35 -8.38 -10.98
CA ARG A 58 0.96 -9.33 -12.04
C ARG A 58 -0.49 -9.12 -12.51
N LEU A 59 -1.43 -8.88 -11.58
CA LEU A 59 -2.83 -8.63 -11.91
C LEU A 59 -3.01 -7.33 -12.70
N PHE A 60 -2.39 -6.24 -12.26
CA PHE A 60 -2.44 -4.97 -13.00
C PHE A 60 -1.80 -5.07 -14.38
N ALA A 61 -0.64 -5.73 -14.49
CA ALA A 61 0.01 -5.94 -15.78
C ALA A 61 -0.85 -6.80 -16.73
N ALA A 62 -1.56 -7.80 -16.19
CA ALA A 62 -2.48 -8.62 -16.99
C ALA A 62 -3.64 -7.80 -17.58
N ASP A 63 -4.08 -6.75 -16.88
CA ASP A 63 -5.12 -5.82 -17.35
C ASP A 63 -4.55 -4.65 -18.17
N GLY A 64 -3.25 -4.70 -18.55
CA GLY A 64 -2.61 -3.68 -19.37
C GLY A 64 -2.40 -2.33 -18.64
N ILE A 65 -2.30 -2.35 -17.31
CA ILE A 65 -2.06 -1.17 -16.48
C ILE A 65 -0.57 -1.02 -16.24
N ASP A 66 -0.03 0.16 -16.50
CA ASP A 66 1.35 0.51 -16.20
C ASP A 66 1.63 0.47 -14.69
N LEU A 67 2.88 0.29 -14.31
CA LEU A 67 3.25 0.01 -12.93
C LEU A 67 4.35 0.91 -12.41
N VAL A 68 4.19 1.37 -11.18
CA VAL A 68 5.27 1.85 -10.33
C VAL A 68 5.42 0.88 -9.18
N LEU A 69 6.54 0.17 -9.13
CA LEU A 69 6.84 -0.85 -8.12
C LEU A 69 7.78 -0.28 -7.07
N VAL A 70 7.35 -0.29 -5.81
CA VAL A 70 8.12 0.26 -4.68
C VAL A 70 8.43 -0.82 -3.66
N ALA A 71 9.72 -1.06 -3.36
CA ALA A 71 10.18 -1.89 -2.25
C ALA A 71 11.68 -1.65 -2.01
N ARG A 72 12.24 -2.27 -0.95
CA ARG A 72 13.68 -2.15 -0.61
C ARG A 72 14.59 -2.95 -1.56
N ARG A 73 14.16 -4.14 -1.99
CA ARG A 73 14.96 -5.10 -2.76
C ARG A 73 14.93 -4.80 -4.25
N ARG A 74 15.83 -3.91 -4.69
CA ARG A 74 15.87 -3.43 -6.07
C ARG A 74 15.98 -4.57 -7.09
N GLU A 75 16.85 -5.53 -6.87
CA GLU A 75 17.09 -6.65 -7.80
C GLU A 75 15.82 -7.46 -8.07
N ARG A 76 15.03 -7.75 -7.03
CA ARG A 76 13.75 -8.45 -7.18
C ARG A 76 12.71 -7.61 -7.94
N LEU A 77 12.69 -6.30 -7.71
CA LEU A 77 11.80 -5.40 -8.45
C LEU A 77 12.17 -5.34 -9.94
N GLU A 78 13.47 -5.27 -10.27
CA GLU A 78 13.93 -5.24 -11.66
C GLU A 78 13.66 -6.56 -12.38
N THR A 79 13.84 -7.70 -11.70
CA THR A 79 13.48 -9.03 -12.24
C THR A 79 11.98 -9.09 -12.58
N LEU A 80 11.12 -8.72 -11.63
CA LEU A 80 9.67 -8.67 -11.85
C LEU A 80 9.30 -7.67 -12.96
N ALA A 81 9.91 -6.50 -12.97
CA ALA A 81 9.67 -5.48 -13.98
C ALA A 81 10.05 -5.95 -15.39
N SER A 82 11.20 -6.61 -15.54
CA SER A 82 11.65 -7.19 -16.82
C SER A 82 10.67 -8.24 -17.33
N GLU A 83 10.24 -9.15 -16.44
CA GLU A 83 9.23 -10.15 -16.76
C GLU A 83 7.92 -9.52 -17.25
N LEU A 84 7.38 -8.53 -16.51
CA LEU A 84 6.10 -7.92 -16.83
C LEU A 84 6.15 -7.08 -18.10
N ARG A 85 7.24 -6.33 -18.34
CA ARG A 85 7.46 -5.59 -19.59
C ARG A 85 7.46 -6.53 -20.81
N THR A 86 8.12 -7.68 -20.68
CA THR A 86 8.22 -8.66 -21.78
C THR A 86 6.90 -9.38 -22.02
N ALA A 87 6.27 -9.88 -20.96
CA ALA A 87 5.09 -10.73 -21.05
C ALA A 87 3.80 -9.95 -21.35
N ARG A 88 3.69 -8.68 -20.92
CA ARG A 88 2.45 -7.90 -20.94
C ARG A 88 2.52 -6.59 -21.70
N LYS A 89 3.71 -6.16 -22.14
CA LYS A 89 3.94 -4.92 -22.88
C LYS A 89 3.49 -3.66 -22.13
N VAL A 90 3.55 -3.68 -20.80
CA VAL A 90 3.24 -2.55 -19.93
C VAL A 90 4.52 -1.79 -19.56
N ALA A 91 4.42 -0.48 -19.34
CA ALA A 91 5.50 0.29 -18.74
C ALA A 91 5.61 -0.05 -17.24
N VAL A 92 6.82 -0.31 -16.77
CA VAL A 92 7.07 -0.59 -15.34
C VAL A 92 8.23 0.27 -14.87
N HIS A 93 7.97 1.13 -13.89
CA HIS A 93 9.00 1.92 -13.22
C HIS A 93 9.33 1.31 -11.86
N VAL A 94 10.63 1.24 -11.52
CA VAL A 94 11.10 0.66 -10.27
C VAL A 94 11.68 1.74 -9.37
N VAL A 95 11.14 1.86 -8.16
CA VAL A 95 11.64 2.77 -7.12
C VAL A 95 12.09 1.96 -5.92
N SER A 96 13.40 1.82 -5.73
CA SER A 96 13.93 1.18 -4.52
C SER A 96 13.89 2.16 -3.35
N ALA A 97 13.10 1.84 -2.31
CA ALA A 97 12.97 2.70 -1.12
C ALA A 97 12.67 1.90 0.14
N ASP A 98 13.19 2.36 1.27
CA ASP A 98 12.74 1.95 2.59
C ASP A 98 11.66 2.90 3.08
N LEU A 99 10.44 2.40 3.17
CA LEU A 99 9.28 3.19 3.60
C LEU A 99 9.25 3.45 5.12
N ALA A 100 10.18 2.90 5.88
CA ALA A 100 10.39 3.30 7.27
C ALA A 100 11.11 4.66 7.40
N VAL A 101 11.77 5.12 6.33
CA VAL A 101 12.54 6.36 6.29
C VAL A 101 11.70 7.46 5.64
N PRO A 102 11.26 8.49 6.38
CA PRO A 102 10.37 9.54 5.86
C PRO A 102 10.90 10.23 4.60
N GLU A 103 12.20 10.52 4.55
CA GLU A 103 12.86 11.19 3.42
C GLU A 103 12.80 10.33 2.14
N GLN A 104 12.84 9.00 2.30
CA GLN A 104 12.69 8.09 1.17
C GLN A 104 11.24 8.00 0.69
N VAL A 105 10.26 8.11 1.58
CA VAL A 105 8.83 8.23 1.19
C VAL A 105 8.62 9.51 0.38
N GLU A 106 9.17 10.65 0.82
CA GLU A 106 9.10 11.91 0.07
C GLU A 106 9.82 11.80 -1.29
N ARG A 107 10.94 11.08 -1.35
CA ARG A 107 11.64 10.81 -2.61
C ARG A 107 10.78 9.99 -3.56
N VAL A 108 10.12 8.92 -3.07
CA VAL A 108 9.17 8.14 -3.88
C VAL A 108 8.07 9.03 -4.45
N ILE A 109 7.46 9.89 -3.62
CA ILE A 109 6.39 10.79 -4.06
C ILE A 109 6.91 11.72 -5.17
N ARG A 110 8.03 12.39 -4.98
CA ARG A 110 8.61 13.29 -5.99
C ARG A 110 8.99 12.56 -7.28
N GLU A 111 9.61 11.38 -7.18
CA GLU A 111 10.01 10.58 -8.34
C GLU A 111 8.80 10.14 -9.17
N VAL A 112 7.75 9.66 -8.50
CA VAL A 112 6.51 9.27 -9.18
C VAL A 112 5.82 10.47 -9.82
N GLN A 113 5.74 11.61 -9.12
CA GLN A 113 5.14 12.84 -9.68
C GLN A 113 5.93 13.39 -10.89
N ALA A 114 7.26 13.24 -10.89
CA ALA A 114 8.12 13.66 -12.00
C ALA A 114 7.90 12.83 -13.27
N LEU A 115 7.48 11.57 -13.14
CA LEU A 115 7.09 10.70 -14.26
C LEU A 115 5.75 11.11 -14.89
N GLN A 116 4.99 11.96 -14.21
CA GLN A 116 3.65 12.42 -14.60
C GLN A 116 2.63 11.31 -14.97
N PRO A 117 2.65 10.12 -14.34
CA PRO A 117 1.65 9.11 -14.64
C PRO A 117 0.32 9.52 -14.02
N GLU A 118 -0.77 9.11 -14.65
CA GLU A 118 -2.06 9.12 -13.98
C GLU A 118 -2.14 7.96 -12.99
N ILE A 119 -1.72 8.18 -11.74
CA ILE A 119 -1.92 7.16 -10.71
C ILE A 119 -3.42 6.98 -10.49
N GLU A 120 -3.97 5.95 -11.11
CA GLU A 120 -5.37 5.54 -10.93
C GLU A 120 -5.53 4.56 -9.77
N PHE A 121 -4.51 3.73 -9.51
CA PHE A 121 -4.55 2.74 -8.45
C PHE A 121 -3.38 2.97 -7.49
N LEU A 122 -3.71 3.10 -6.20
CA LEU A 122 -2.71 3.13 -5.11
C LEU A 122 -2.90 1.89 -4.25
N VAL A 123 -1.90 0.99 -4.23
CA VAL A 123 -1.90 -0.21 -3.40
C VAL A 123 -0.88 -0.05 -2.27
N ASN A 124 -1.36 0.33 -1.09
CA ASN A 124 -0.57 0.37 0.13
C ASN A 124 -0.50 -1.05 0.72
N ASN A 125 0.41 -1.86 0.18
CA ASN A 125 0.60 -3.25 0.57
C ASN A 125 1.83 -3.44 1.47
N ALA A 126 2.84 -2.59 1.39
CA ALA A 126 4.00 -2.67 2.28
C ALA A 126 3.57 -2.71 3.75
N GLY A 127 4.13 -3.66 4.49
CA GLY A 127 3.82 -3.81 5.90
C GLY A 127 4.81 -4.72 6.60
N LEU A 128 4.96 -4.51 7.90
CA LEU A 128 5.81 -5.29 8.79
C LEU A 128 5.00 -5.79 9.98
N GLY A 129 5.44 -6.90 10.55
CA GLY A 129 4.91 -7.47 11.78
C GLY A 129 6.03 -7.90 12.70
N ASN A 130 5.71 -8.03 13.97
CA ASN A 130 6.61 -8.59 14.99
C ASN A 130 5.78 -9.30 16.06
N VAL A 131 6.25 -10.45 16.50
CA VAL A 131 5.63 -11.24 17.57
C VAL A 131 6.62 -11.41 18.72
N GLY A 132 6.22 -11.09 19.92
CA GLY A 132 7.00 -11.17 21.15
C GLY A 132 6.42 -10.29 22.26
N ALA A 133 6.89 -10.48 23.50
CA ALA A 133 6.50 -9.63 24.61
C ALA A 133 7.00 -8.19 24.37
N PHE A 134 6.12 -7.21 24.53
CA PHE A 134 6.45 -5.80 24.22
C PHE A 134 7.63 -5.28 25.07
N ALA A 135 7.63 -5.56 26.38
CA ALA A 135 8.68 -5.07 27.29
C ALA A 135 10.07 -5.63 26.97
N GLY A 136 10.18 -6.78 26.31
CA GLY A 136 11.46 -7.37 25.88
C GLY A 136 11.79 -7.10 24.42
N SER A 137 10.98 -6.34 23.70
CA SER A 137 11.21 -6.05 22.27
C SER A 137 12.13 -4.86 22.08
N GLU A 138 12.86 -4.88 20.98
CA GLU A 138 13.65 -3.72 20.56
C GLU A 138 12.71 -2.60 20.11
N LEU A 139 12.86 -1.40 20.71
CA LEU A 139 12.01 -0.24 20.42
C LEU A 139 12.01 0.12 18.93
N GLN A 140 13.18 0.10 18.28
CA GLN A 140 13.30 0.46 16.87
C GLN A 140 12.48 -0.47 15.98
N THR A 141 12.44 -1.76 16.26
CA THR A 141 11.58 -2.73 15.55
C THR A 141 10.10 -2.36 15.65
N GLN A 142 9.65 -1.88 16.82
CA GLN A 142 8.26 -1.44 17.02
C GLN A 142 7.95 -0.14 16.26
N LEU A 143 8.89 0.84 16.29
CA LEU A 143 8.71 2.12 15.61
C LEU A 143 8.72 1.97 14.08
N VAL A 144 9.58 1.13 13.53
CA VAL A 144 9.62 0.82 12.09
C VAL A 144 8.28 0.24 11.60
N MET A 145 7.59 -0.56 12.41
CA MET A 145 6.23 -1.01 12.06
C MET A 145 5.24 0.17 11.97
N VAL A 146 5.32 1.13 12.87
CA VAL A 146 4.47 2.34 12.83
C VAL A 146 4.79 3.17 11.59
N ASP A 147 6.06 3.35 11.27
CA ASP A 147 6.51 4.13 10.13
C ASP A 147 6.03 3.51 8.81
N VAL A 148 6.21 2.20 8.62
CA VAL A 148 5.81 1.51 7.39
C VAL A 148 4.30 1.34 7.30
N ASN A 149 3.66 0.80 8.35
CA ASN A 149 2.25 0.39 8.29
C ASN A 149 1.30 1.60 8.38
N ILE A 150 1.71 2.70 9.00
CA ILE A 150 0.86 3.88 9.23
C ILE A 150 1.40 5.10 8.49
N ARG A 151 2.59 5.61 8.87
CA ARG A 151 3.09 6.90 8.38
C ARG A 151 3.24 6.91 6.86
N ALA A 152 3.91 5.91 6.30
CA ALA A 152 4.10 5.80 4.84
C ALA A 152 2.76 5.66 4.10
N LEU A 153 1.84 4.83 4.60
CA LEU A 153 0.51 4.67 4.02
C LEU A 153 -0.27 5.99 3.98
N VAL A 154 -0.30 6.73 5.09
CA VAL A 154 -0.98 8.03 5.17
C VAL A 154 -0.33 9.04 4.22
N ARG A 155 1.01 9.10 4.18
CA ARG A 155 1.75 10.03 3.32
C ARG A 155 1.50 9.76 1.83
N LEU A 156 1.57 8.50 1.40
CA LEU A 156 1.31 8.12 0.01
C LEU A 156 -0.14 8.38 -0.37
N THR A 157 -1.09 8.01 0.50
CA THR A 157 -2.51 8.27 0.26
C THR A 157 -2.77 9.76 0.11
N HIS A 158 -2.26 10.58 1.03
CA HIS A 158 -2.42 12.04 0.99
C HIS A 158 -1.80 12.67 -0.27
N ALA A 159 -0.66 12.14 -0.74
CA ALA A 159 0.04 12.69 -1.90
C ALA A 159 -0.69 12.41 -3.23
N PHE A 160 -1.30 11.24 -3.39
CA PHE A 160 -1.91 10.84 -4.66
C PHE A 160 -3.42 11.02 -4.74
N LEU A 161 -4.11 11.06 -3.61
CA LEU A 161 -5.56 11.23 -3.55
C LEU A 161 -6.08 12.53 -4.23
N PRO A 162 -5.46 13.71 -4.07
CA PRO A 162 -5.93 14.93 -4.72
C PRO A 162 -5.97 14.82 -6.24
N GLY A 163 -4.97 14.19 -6.87
CA GLY A 163 -4.96 13.95 -8.31
C GLY A 163 -6.09 13.02 -8.77
N MET A 164 -6.40 11.98 -7.99
CA MET A 164 -7.53 11.08 -8.25
C MET A 164 -8.86 11.84 -8.16
N LEU A 165 -9.04 12.67 -7.13
CA LEU A 165 -10.24 13.48 -6.93
C LEU A 165 -10.45 14.49 -8.06
N ALA A 166 -9.39 15.16 -8.52
CA ALA A 166 -9.45 16.10 -9.63
C ALA A 166 -9.93 15.44 -10.94
N ARG A 167 -9.49 14.20 -11.19
CA ARG A 167 -9.92 13.40 -12.34
C ARG A 167 -11.24 12.66 -12.13
N LYS A 168 -11.80 12.69 -10.89
CA LYS A 168 -12.98 11.91 -10.47
C LYS A 168 -12.81 10.41 -10.75
N LYS A 169 -11.59 9.92 -10.67
CA LYS A 169 -11.23 8.54 -11.01
C LYS A 169 -10.03 8.09 -10.20
N GLY A 170 -10.20 7.05 -9.41
CA GLY A 170 -9.13 6.50 -8.59
C GLY A 170 -9.58 5.38 -7.66
N ARG A 171 -8.65 4.50 -7.31
CA ARG A 171 -8.89 3.42 -6.37
C ARG A 171 -7.71 3.28 -5.41
N VAL A 172 -7.99 3.36 -4.13
CA VAL A 172 -7.03 3.12 -3.07
C VAL A 172 -7.31 1.75 -2.47
N LEU A 173 -6.31 0.88 -2.44
CA LEU A 173 -6.36 -0.41 -1.76
C LEU A 173 -5.34 -0.41 -0.61
N ASN A 174 -5.82 -0.55 0.61
CA ASN A 174 -4.99 -0.67 1.79
C ASN A 174 -5.02 -2.11 2.33
N ILE A 175 -3.85 -2.71 2.55
CA ILE A 175 -3.76 -4.05 3.11
C ILE A 175 -3.77 -3.96 4.64
N GLY A 176 -4.96 -4.12 5.19
CA GLY A 176 -5.22 -4.27 6.62
C GLY A 176 -4.89 -5.68 7.13
N SER A 177 -5.68 -6.17 8.05
CA SER A 177 -5.66 -7.56 8.53
C SER A 177 -6.88 -7.83 9.42
N ILE A 178 -7.31 -9.09 9.53
CA ILE A 178 -8.23 -9.50 10.60
C ILE A 178 -7.64 -9.25 11.99
N ALA A 179 -6.32 -9.22 12.14
CA ALA A 179 -5.63 -8.85 13.38
C ALA A 179 -6.05 -7.45 13.88
N GLY A 180 -6.34 -6.52 12.97
CA GLY A 180 -6.81 -5.18 13.32
C GLY A 180 -8.24 -5.09 13.88
N LEU A 181 -8.97 -6.20 13.96
CA LEU A 181 -10.33 -6.23 14.52
C LEU A 181 -10.36 -6.43 16.03
N GLN A 182 -9.22 -6.80 16.65
CA GLN A 182 -9.12 -7.16 18.06
C GLN A 182 -7.76 -6.78 18.66
N PRO A 183 -7.63 -6.64 19.98
CA PRO A 183 -6.33 -6.50 20.63
C PRO A 183 -5.54 -7.80 20.52
N GLY A 184 -4.22 -7.70 20.22
CA GLY A 184 -3.33 -8.85 20.06
C GLY A 184 -2.15 -8.83 21.03
N PRO A 185 -2.26 -9.48 22.22
CA PRO A 185 -1.10 -9.68 23.08
C PRO A 185 0.01 -10.41 22.31
N PHE A 186 1.26 -10.11 22.63
CA PHE A 186 2.48 -10.55 21.93
C PHE A 186 2.63 -10.04 20.48
N GLY A 187 1.75 -9.16 20.04
CA GLY A 187 1.81 -8.46 18.76
C GLY A 187 1.20 -7.08 18.87
N ALA A 188 1.29 -6.44 20.05
CA ALA A 188 0.51 -5.25 20.40
C ALA A 188 0.58 -4.13 19.36
N VAL A 189 1.81 -3.75 18.92
CA VAL A 189 1.99 -2.69 17.94
C VAL A 189 1.47 -3.10 16.56
N TYR A 190 1.76 -4.32 16.12
CA TYR A 190 1.25 -4.83 14.83
C TYR A 190 -0.27 -4.77 14.75
N TYR A 191 -0.97 -5.33 15.76
CA TYR A 191 -2.44 -5.33 15.82
C TYR A 191 -2.99 -3.91 15.85
N ALA A 192 -2.36 -3.00 16.61
CA ALA A 192 -2.75 -1.59 16.65
C ALA A 192 -2.54 -0.89 15.30
N THR A 193 -1.44 -1.15 14.59
CA THR A 193 -1.22 -0.57 13.25
C THR A 193 -2.27 -1.07 12.26
N LYS A 194 -2.65 -2.34 12.32
CA LYS A 194 -3.68 -2.90 11.43
C LYS A 194 -5.09 -2.41 11.80
N ALA A 195 -5.36 -2.16 13.08
CA ALA A 195 -6.60 -1.49 13.50
C ALA A 195 -6.69 -0.07 12.95
N PHE A 196 -5.58 0.68 12.98
CA PHE A 196 -5.49 2.00 12.34
C PHE A 196 -5.82 1.91 10.85
N VAL A 197 -5.16 1.01 10.11
CA VAL A 197 -5.36 0.86 8.65
C VAL A 197 -6.82 0.53 8.33
N ASN A 198 -7.43 -0.40 9.09
CA ASN A 198 -8.82 -0.78 8.90
C ASN A 198 -9.75 0.44 9.10
N SER A 199 -9.66 1.10 10.26
CA SER A 199 -10.51 2.25 10.61
C SER A 199 -10.29 3.45 9.68
N PHE A 200 -9.04 3.78 9.38
CA PHE A 200 -8.68 4.86 8.45
C PHE A 200 -9.31 4.63 7.07
N THR A 201 -9.21 3.42 6.54
CA THR A 201 -9.70 3.14 5.19
C THR A 201 -11.22 3.13 5.12
N GLU A 202 -11.90 2.61 6.15
CA GLU A 202 -13.36 2.65 6.23
C GLU A 202 -13.87 4.10 6.30
N ALA A 203 -13.25 4.96 7.11
CA ALA A 203 -13.57 6.38 7.18
C ALA A 203 -13.35 7.08 5.83
N LEU A 204 -12.17 6.88 5.22
CA LEU A 204 -11.83 7.44 3.92
C LEU A 204 -12.81 6.99 2.83
N SER A 205 -13.20 5.70 2.83
CA SER A 205 -14.21 5.19 1.90
C SER A 205 -15.56 5.91 2.01
N HIS A 206 -15.94 6.34 3.21
CA HIS A 206 -17.16 7.12 3.40
C HIS A 206 -17.02 8.55 2.88
N GLU A 207 -15.90 9.21 3.13
CA GLU A 207 -15.61 10.58 2.67
C GLU A 207 -15.55 10.67 1.13
N LEU A 208 -15.14 9.58 0.47
CA LEU A 208 -15.01 9.52 -0.98
C LEU A 208 -16.31 9.22 -1.74
N LYS A 209 -17.43 9.00 -1.06
CA LYS A 209 -18.73 8.74 -1.71
C LYS A 209 -19.12 9.86 -2.67
N GLY A 210 -19.51 9.49 -3.89
CA GLY A 210 -19.93 10.44 -4.93
C GLY A 210 -18.79 11.18 -5.64
N THR A 211 -17.53 10.97 -5.27
CA THR A 211 -16.38 11.67 -5.87
C THR A 211 -15.85 10.99 -7.13
N GLY A 212 -16.25 9.76 -7.42
CA GLY A 212 -15.66 8.90 -8.46
C GLY A 212 -14.39 8.15 -8.01
N VAL A 213 -13.94 8.36 -6.77
CA VAL A 213 -12.78 7.67 -6.15
C VAL A 213 -13.29 6.72 -5.07
N THR A 214 -12.64 5.56 -4.92
CA THR A 214 -13.01 4.59 -3.89
C THR A 214 -11.79 4.19 -3.05
N ALA A 215 -12.05 3.83 -1.78
CA ALA A 215 -11.06 3.23 -0.91
C ALA A 215 -11.56 1.86 -0.43
N THR A 216 -10.69 0.87 -0.47
CA THR A 216 -10.97 -0.52 -0.07
C THR A 216 -9.95 -0.96 0.95
N VAL A 217 -10.41 -1.52 2.06
CA VAL A 217 -9.52 -2.26 2.96
C VAL A 217 -9.67 -3.77 2.75
N SER A 218 -8.55 -4.43 2.52
CA SER A 218 -8.43 -5.89 2.40
C SER A 218 -7.93 -6.46 3.73
N LEU A 219 -8.68 -7.39 4.31
CA LEU A 219 -8.36 -8.01 5.60
C LEU A 219 -8.01 -9.49 5.41
N PRO A 220 -6.75 -9.78 5.04
CA PRO A 220 -6.29 -11.17 5.03
C PRO A 220 -6.16 -11.72 6.45
N GLY A 221 -6.33 -13.05 6.56
CA GLY A 221 -5.83 -13.84 7.66
C GLY A 221 -4.35 -14.22 7.45
N ALA A 222 -3.93 -15.34 8.06
CA ALA A 222 -2.62 -15.91 7.77
C ALA A 222 -2.51 -16.25 6.27
N THR A 223 -1.49 -15.71 5.61
CA THR A 223 -1.29 -15.84 4.16
C THR A 223 0.13 -16.34 3.88
N ALA A 224 0.27 -17.25 2.92
CA ALA A 224 1.57 -17.80 2.50
C ALA A 224 2.40 -16.72 1.79
N THR A 225 3.20 -16.01 2.58
CA THR A 225 4.11 -14.97 2.11
C THR A 225 5.37 -14.96 2.98
N GLU A 226 6.43 -14.31 2.53
CA GLU A 226 7.63 -14.06 3.35
C GLU A 226 7.33 -13.26 4.62
N PHE A 227 6.17 -12.61 4.72
CA PHE A 227 5.76 -11.83 5.88
C PHE A 227 5.78 -12.66 7.17
N ALA A 228 5.33 -13.92 7.13
CA ALA A 228 5.29 -14.79 8.29
C ALA A 228 6.67 -15.07 8.88
N SER A 229 7.67 -15.32 8.03
CA SER A 229 9.06 -15.54 8.45
C SER A 229 9.69 -14.27 9.00
N VAL A 230 9.48 -13.14 8.33
CA VAL A 230 10.01 -11.82 8.76
C VAL A 230 9.39 -11.36 10.09
N ALA A 231 8.10 -11.62 10.31
CA ALA A 231 7.40 -11.26 11.54
C ALA A 231 7.70 -12.19 12.73
N GLY A 232 8.46 -13.28 12.52
CA GLY A 232 8.65 -14.30 13.54
C GLY A 232 7.36 -15.07 13.90
N SER A 233 6.32 -14.92 13.09
CA SER A 233 4.99 -15.48 13.34
C SER A 233 4.82 -16.90 12.80
N GLY A 234 5.73 -17.40 11.97
CA GLY A 234 5.64 -18.71 11.31
C GLY A 234 5.53 -19.90 12.25
N THR A 235 6.00 -19.76 13.50
CA THR A 235 5.91 -20.78 14.55
C THR A 235 4.66 -20.69 15.40
N THR A 236 3.85 -19.62 15.26
CA THR A 236 2.64 -19.40 16.05
C THR A 236 1.51 -20.36 15.66
N ARG A 237 0.60 -20.64 16.60
CA ARG A 237 -0.57 -21.49 16.33
C ARG A 237 -1.45 -20.91 15.23
N LEU A 238 -1.47 -19.59 15.06
CA LEU A 238 -2.23 -18.91 14.01
C LEU A 238 -1.82 -19.40 12.60
N PHE A 239 -0.52 -19.57 12.35
CA PHE A 239 -0.02 -20.04 11.04
C PHE A 239 -0.15 -21.56 10.85
N ARG A 240 -0.39 -22.33 11.92
CA ARG A 240 -0.63 -23.77 11.85
C ARG A 240 -2.08 -24.12 11.49
N SER A 241 -3.04 -23.21 11.70
CA SER A 241 -4.48 -23.48 11.56
C SER A 241 -5.05 -23.29 10.15
N GLY A 242 -4.23 -22.91 9.19
CA GLY A 242 -4.62 -22.72 7.78
C GLY A 242 -4.09 -21.42 7.21
N VAL A 243 -3.33 -21.55 6.13
CA VAL A 243 -2.69 -20.42 5.43
C VAL A 243 -3.34 -20.27 4.07
N MET A 244 -3.82 -19.08 3.75
CA MET A 244 -4.40 -18.76 2.44
C MET A 244 -3.29 -18.56 1.40
N SER A 245 -3.58 -18.87 0.14
CA SER A 245 -2.71 -18.53 -0.97
C SER A 245 -2.64 -17.02 -1.19
N SER A 246 -1.42 -16.48 -1.41
CA SER A 246 -1.24 -15.06 -1.76
C SER A 246 -2.00 -14.69 -3.04
N SER A 247 -2.02 -15.56 -4.03
CA SER A 247 -2.70 -15.32 -5.30
C SER A 247 -4.24 -15.27 -5.15
N GLU A 248 -4.83 -16.08 -4.27
CA GLU A 248 -6.27 -16.01 -3.99
C GLU A 248 -6.64 -14.72 -3.27
N VAL A 249 -5.90 -14.38 -2.21
CA VAL A 249 -6.12 -13.13 -1.45
C VAL A 249 -5.96 -11.92 -2.36
N ALA A 250 -4.91 -11.88 -3.18
CA ALA A 250 -4.67 -10.77 -4.10
C ALA A 250 -5.78 -10.63 -5.14
N ARG A 251 -6.23 -11.73 -5.75
CA ARG A 251 -7.35 -11.72 -6.71
C ARG A 251 -8.65 -11.23 -6.08
N ASP A 252 -8.98 -11.68 -4.87
CA ASP A 252 -10.18 -11.25 -4.18
C ASP A 252 -10.12 -9.77 -3.80
N ALA A 253 -8.98 -9.30 -3.28
CA ALA A 253 -8.76 -7.90 -2.95
C ALA A 253 -8.81 -7.00 -4.19
N TYR A 254 -8.21 -7.45 -5.31
CA TYR A 254 -8.24 -6.76 -6.59
C TYR A 254 -9.67 -6.61 -7.13
N ARG A 255 -10.48 -7.68 -7.07
CA ARG A 255 -11.88 -7.63 -7.46
C ARG A 255 -12.69 -6.70 -6.56
N ALA A 256 -12.47 -6.75 -5.24
CA ALA A 256 -13.14 -5.89 -4.28
C ALA A 256 -12.82 -4.41 -4.53
N MET A 257 -11.55 -4.07 -4.76
CA MET A 257 -11.10 -2.74 -5.13
C MET A 257 -11.77 -2.25 -6.43
N ASN A 258 -11.81 -3.08 -7.46
CA ASN A 258 -12.41 -2.71 -8.75
C ASN A 258 -13.94 -2.51 -8.66
N ARG A 259 -14.61 -3.18 -7.72
CA ARG A 259 -16.03 -2.98 -7.42
C ARG A 259 -16.30 -1.79 -6.49
N GLY A 260 -15.26 -1.17 -5.94
CA GLY A 260 -15.39 -0.13 -4.92
C GLY A 260 -15.96 -0.65 -3.60
N THR A 261 -15.75 -1.94 -3.27
CA THR A 261 -16.19 -2.54 -2.01
C THR A 261 -15.34 -1.99 -0.86
N PRO A 262 -15.93 -1.32 0.15
CA PRO A 262 -15.14 -0.64 1.18
C PRO A 262 -14.29 -1.59 2.04
N PHE A 263 -14.81 -2.80 2.30
CA PHE A 263 -14.27 -3.72 3.30
C PHE A 263 -14.39 -5.17 2.81
N VAL A 264 -13.29 -5.92 2.77
CA VAL A 264 -13.30 -7.32 2.35
C VAL A 264 -12.49 -8.20 3.30
N VAL A 265 -13.11 -9.24 3.83
CA VAL A 265 -12.45 -10.30 4.62
C VAL A 265 -12.34 -11.55 3.76
N HIS A 266 -11.14 -12.12 3.67
CA HIS A 266 -10.85 -13.28 2.83
C HIS A 266 -11.06 -14.59 3.57
N GLY A 267 -11.77 -15.53 2.91
CA GLY A 267 -12.07 -16.85 3.45
C GLY A 267 -13.26 -16.88 4.42
N PHE A 268 -14.01 -17.97 4.35
CA PHE A 268 -15.23 -18.13 5.18
C PHE A 268 -14.92 -18.13 6.68
N MET A 269 -13.90 -18.88 7.10
CA MET A 269 -13.52 -18.96 8.52
C MET A 269 -13.08 -17.59 9.08
N ASN A 270 -12.35 -16.82 8.32
CA ASN A 270 -11.94 -15.46 8.72
C ASN A 270 -13.16 -14.52 8.82
N ARG A 271 -14.17 -14.66 7.97
CA ARG A 271 -15.43 -13.90 8.06
C ARG A 271 -16.20 -14.23 9.33
N MET A 272 -16.28 -15.54 9.68
CA MET A 272 -16.90 -15.97 10.91
C MET A 272 -16.14 -15.43 12.13
N LEU A 273 -14.81 -15.47 12.12
CA LEU A 273 -13.98 -14.92 13.17
C LEU A 273 -14.18 -13.39 13.30
N ALA A 274 -14.15 -12.66 12.19
CA ALA A 274 -14.39 -11.22 12.17
C ALA A 274 -15.76 -10.82 12.73
N PHE A 275 -16.77 -11.64 12.50
CA PHE A 275 -18.10 -11.46 13.08
C PHE A 275 -18.12 -11.77 14.58
N SER A 276 -17.54 -12.90 15.01
CA SER A 276 -17.53 -13.33 16.41
C SER A 276 -16.81 -12.35 17.35
N VAL A 277 -15.74 -11.71 16.85
CA VAL A 277 -15.00 -10.67 17.59
C VAL A 277 -15.90 -9.48 17.96
N ARG A 278 -16.92 -9.17 17.17
CA ARG A 278 -17.86 -8.07 17.47
C ARG A 278 -18.84 -8.40 18.58
N LEU A 279 -19.12 -9.67 18.80
CA LEU A 279 -20.12 -10.14 19.79
C LEU A 279 -19.51 -10.60 21.11
N GLY A 280 -18.23 -10.99 21.10
CA GLY A 280 -17.58 -11.55 22.29
C GLY A 280 -17.12 -10.49 23.31
N PRO A 281 -17.10 -10.82 24.60
CA PRO A 281 -16.49 -9.97 25.61
C PRO A 281 -15.01 -9.74 25.31
N ARG A 282 -14.55 -8.49 25.39
CA ARG A 282 -13.16 -8.12 25.04
C ARG A 282 -12.10 -8.88 25.83
N SER A 283 -12.38 -9.27 27.07
CA SER A 283 -11.48 -10.08 27.90
C SER A 283 -11.26 -11.48 27.32
N VAL A 284 -12.33 -12.14 26.87
CA VAL A 284 -12.27 -13.46 26.23
C VAL A 284 -11.50 -13.40 24.91
N ILE A 285 -11.85 -12.44 24.05
CA ILE A 285 -11.19 -12.25 22.77
C ILE A 285 -9.68 -12.04 22.96
N ARG A 286 -9.30 -11.18 23.91
CA ARG A 286 -7.89 -10.91 24.23
C ARG A 286 -7.16 -12.17 24.73
N SER A 287 -7.79 -13.00 25.54
CA SER A 287 -7.20 -14.25 26.05
C SER A 287 -7.01 -15.27 24.92
N ILE A 288 -7.96 -15.39 24.00
CA ILE A 288 -7.85 -16.26 22.82
C ILE A 288 -6.70 -15.76 21.93
N ALA A 289 -6.64 -14.46 21.63
CA ALA A 289 -5.58 -13.87 20.81
C ALA A 289 -4.19 -14.07 21.47
N ALA A 290 -4.10 -13.97 22.80
CA ALA A 290 -2.86 -14.25 23.53
C ALA A 290 -2.40 -15.69 23.32
N GLY A 291 -3.32 -16.66 23.43
CA GLY A 291 -3.02 -18.08 23.20
C GLY A 291 -2.58 -18.40 21.77
N MET A 292 -3.09 -17.65 20.77
CA MET A 292 -2.73 -17.82 19.36
C MET A 292 -1.37 -17.21 19.00
N ASN A 293 -1.01 -16.09 19.63
CA ASN A 293 0.21 -15.34 19.34
C ASN A 293 1.40 -15.75 20.24
N LYS A 294 1.15 -16.47 21.35
CA LYS A 294 2.24 -16.87 22.24
C LYS A 294 3.28 -17.67 21.44
N PRO A 295 4.56 -17.26 21.47
CA PRO A 295 5.62 -18.04 20.84
C PRO A 295 5.60 -19.48 21.38
N ALA A 296 5.84 -20.46 20.51
CA ALA A 296 6.10 -21.81 20.95
C ALA A 296 7.42 -21.75 21.73
N GLY A 297 7.36 -22.08 23.04
CA GLY A 297 8.52 -22.16 23.91
C GLY A 297 9.46 -23.26 23.47
#